data_59604bb5457508d7320ef95ba89ee667
#
_entry.id   59604bb5457508d7320ef95ba89ee667
#
_cell.length_a   1.000
_cell.length_b   1.000
_cell.length_c   1.000
_cell.angle_alpha   90.00
_cell.angle_beta   90.00
_cell.angle_gamma   90.00
#
_symmetry.space_group_name_H-M   'P 1'
#
loop_
_entity.id
_entity.type
_entity.pdbx_description
1 polymer ?
#
loop_
_entity_poly.entity_id
_entity_poly.type
_entity_poly.pdbx_seq_one_letter_code
_entity_poly.pdbx_strand_id
1 'polypeptide(L)'
;MRMTEDDLTKNMLAATANMINCVNGAAGDLPTEITPSDILDATTRLQTADAMTIGEMEEGENKFGTAPTYDAYFCYTHTNMIPNLTTMPGFIPKFNYPSQRNVLRSEIGSFAYARFLATSAGSITPNASVNGADVYNNLIVALESYAIVDQDFYGPSFIYTPPIYSGPLAMNSTCAWKTAMVPRILNDQWLCNLRSTILV
;
A
#
# COMPACT_ATOMS: atom_id res chain seq x y z
N MET A 1 -2.85 -14.28 11.33
CA MET A 1 -3.85 -13.22 11.54
C MET A 1 -3.46 -11.96 10.80
N ARG A 2 -2.51 -11.15 11.26
CA ARG A 2 -2.12 -9.90 10.58
C ARG A 2 -1.84 -10.07 9.07
N MET A 3 -1.08 -11.09 8.66
CA MET A 3 -0.80 -11.34 7.24
C MET A 3 -2.06 -11.60 6.42
N THR A 4 -3.05 -12.26 6.99
CA THR A 4 -4.32 -12.54 6.30
C THR A 4 -5.14 -11.26 6.13
N GLU A 5 -5.17 -10.41 7.15
CA GLU A 5 -5.84 -9.12 7.11
C GLU A 5 -5.19 -8.18 6.10
N ASP A 6 -3.84 -8.13 6.09
CA ASP A 6 -3.06 -7.38 5.11
C ASP A 6 -3.32 -7.88 3.69
N ASP A 7 -3.41 -9.20 3.47
CA ASP A 7 -3.71 -9.80 2.16
C ASP A 7 -5.12 -9.48 1.67
N LEU A 8 -6.11 -9.53 2.54
CA LEU A 8 -7.49 -9.15 2.20
C LEU A 8 -7.55 -7.67 1.80
N THR A 9 -6.92 -6.80 2.59
CA THR A 9 -6.91 -5.36 2.35
C THR A 9 -6.22 -5.01 1.03
N LYS A 10 -5.01 -5.52 0.79
CA LYS A 10 -4.26 -5.21 -0.43
C LYS A 10 -4.96 -5.74 -1.69
N ASN A 11 -5.58 -6.93 -1.63
CA ASN A 11 -6.31 -7.48 -2.76
C ASN A 11 -7.57 -6.67 -3.07
N MET A 12 -8.25 -6.19 -2.03
CA MET A 12 -9.40 -5.30 -2.19
C MET A 12 -9.01 -3.95 -2.82
N LEU A 13 -7.93 -3.34 -2.35
CA LEU A 13 -7.44 -2.08 -2.89
C LEU A 13 -6.90 -2.23 -4.32
N ALA A 14 -6.26 -3.34 -4.63
CA ALA A 14 -5.76 -3.62 -5.99
C ALA A 14 -6.89 -3.83 -7.01
N ALA A 15 -8.11 -4.15 -6.56
CA ALA A 15 -9.29 -4.34 -7.41
C ALA A 15 -10.05 -3.03 -7.73
N THR A 16 -9.48 -1.87 -7.43
CA THR A 16 -10.09 -0.57 -7.78
C THR A 16 -10.34 -0.46 -9.28
N ALA A 17 -11.43 0.23 -9.67
CA ALA A 17 -11.74 0.51 -11.07
C ALA A 17 -10.78 1.52 -11.71
N ASN A 18 -10.18 2.41 -10.91
CA ASN A 18 -9.20 3.39 -11.39
C ASN A 18 -7.80 2.77 -11.47
N MET A 19 -7.50 2.12 -12.59
CA MET A 19 -6.21 1.50 -12.87
C MET A 19 -5.47 2.21 -14.00
N ILE A 20 -4.16 2.28 -13.87
CA ILE A 20 -3.24 2.72 -14.93
C ILE A 20 -2.22 1.62 -15.15
N ASN A 21 -2.10 1.14 -16.38
CA ASN A 21 -0.99 0.28 -16.77
C ASN A 21 0.15 1.17 -17.24
N CYS A 22 1.34 0.99 -16.68
CA CYS A 22 2.54 1.65 -17.16
C CYS A 22 2.94 1.03 -18.48
N VAL A 23 2.63 1.70 -19.59
CA VAL A 23 2.90 1.20 -20.95
C VAL A 23 4.03 2.01 -21.55
N ASN A 24 5.20 1.42 -21.64
CA ASN A 24 6.39 2.06 -22.25
C ASN A 24 6.45 1.82 -23.77
N GLY A 25 5.32 1.98 -24.42
CA GLY A 25 5.22 2.05 -25.90
C GLY A 25 5.35 0.75 -26.67
N ALA A 26 5.72 -0.37 -26.04
CA ALA A 26 6.10 -1.57 -26.78
C ALA A 26 5.09 -2.73 -26.71
N ALA A 27 4.16 -2.73 -25.78
CA ALA A 27 3.40 -3.94 -25.44
C ALA A 27 1.88 -3.78 -25.38
N GLY A 28 1.33 -2.76 -26.03
CA GLY A 28 -0.10 -2.49 -25.98
C GLY A 28 -0.56 -2.17 -24.56
N ASP A 29 -1.59 -2.87 -24.08
CA ASP A 29 -2.17 -2.61 -22.74
C ASP A 29 -1.46 -3.35 -21.60
N LEU A 30 -0.40 -4.09 -21.86
CA LEU A 30 0.32 -4.87 -20.84
C LEU A 30 1.27 -3.96 -20.05
N PRO A 31 1.30 -4.08 -18.71
CA PRO A 31 2.18 -3.29 -17.86
C PRO A 31 3.66 -3.52 -18.20
N THR A 32 4.40 -2.42 -18.27
CA THR A 32 5.85 -2.38 -18.39
C THR A 32 6.47 -1.63 -17.21
N GLU A 33 7.67 -1.10 -17.36
CA GLU A 33 8.34 -0.35 -16.31
C GLU A 33 7.61 0.96 -15.97
N ILE A 34 7.74 1.36 -14.71
CA ILE A 34 7.18 2.63 -14.24
C ILE A 34 7.98 3.82 -14.79
N THR A 35 7.27 4.82 -15.29
CA THR A 35 7.86 6.07 -15.78
C THR A 35 7.39 7.28 -14.96
N PRO A 36 8.14 8.41 -14.99
CA PRO A 36 7.69 9.64 -14.33
C PRO A 36 6.32 10.13 -14.82
N SER A 37 6.03 9.96 -16.11
CA SER A 37 4.74 10.36 -16.69
C SER A 37 3.57 9.58 -16.12
N ASP A 38 3.73 8.29 -15.87
CA ASP A 38 2.67 7.45 -15.31
C ASP A 38 2.27 7.90 -13.90
N ILE A 39 3.27 8.29 -13.09
CA ILE A 39 3.01 8.81 -11.73
C ILE A 39 2.32 10.17 -11.81
N LEU A 40 2.74 11.04 -12.72
CA LEU A 40 2.11 12.33 -12.94
C LEU A 40 0.66 12.16 -13.41
N ASP A 41 0.39 11.23 -14.32
CA ASP A 41 -0.97 10.91 -14.77
C ASP A 41 -1.84 10.41 -13.63
N ALA A 42 -1.31 9.52 -12.78
CA ALA A 42 -2.02 9.02 -11.61
C ALA A 42 -2.35 10.13 -10.62
N THR A 43 -1.38 10.97 -10.27
CA THR A 43 -1.59 12.09 -9.34
C THR A 43 -2.53 13.14 -9.93
N THR A 44 -2.44 13.42 -11.24
CA THR A 44 -3.34 14.34 -11.93
C THR A 44 -4.79 13.82 -11.95
N ARG A 45 -5.00 12.52 -12.15
CA ARG A 45 -6.34 11.92 -12.04
C ARG A 45 -6.94 12.09 -10.66
N LEU A 46 -6.16 11.88 -9.60
CA LEU A 46 -6.60 12.09 -8.22
C LEU A 46 -6.95 13.56 -7.97
N GLN A 47 -6.12 14.50 -8.43
CA GLN A 47 -6.36 15.94 -8.29
C GLN A 47 -7.61 16.38 -9.09
N THR A 48 -7.82 15.85 -10.29
CA THR A 48 -9.01 16.14 -11.09
C THR A 48 -10.29 15.61 -10.46
N ALA A 49 -10.17 14.56 -9.65
CA ALA A 49 -11.29 14.01 -8.87
C ALA A 49 -11.48 14.72 -7.52
N ASP A 50 -10.80 15.86 -7.28
CA ASP A 50 -10.82 16.58 -6.01
C ASP A 50 -10.44 15.71 -4.79
N ALA A 51 -9.54 14.74 -4.98
CA ALA A 51 -9.08 13.88 -3.93
C ALA A 51 -8.22 14.67 -2.92
N MET A 52 -8.56 14.56 -1.65
CA MET A 52 -7.82 15.24 -0.58
C MET A 52 -6.48 14.57 -0.33
N THR A 53 -5.45 15.39 -0.20
CA THR A 53 -4.12 14.94 0.21
C THR A 53 -4.10 14.56 1.68
N ILE A 54 -3.15 13.69 2.05
CA ILE A 54 -2.94 13.27 3.43
C ILE A 54 -1.90 14.20 4.03
N GLY A 55 -2.34 15.06 4.94
CA GLY A 55 -1.49 16.02 5.65
C GLY A 55 -1.88 16.05 7.10
N GLU A 56 -1.47 15.05 7.89
CA GLU A 56 -1.69 15.06 9.33
C GLU A 56 -0.52 15.70 10.06
N MET A 57 -0.83 16.51 11.06
CA MET A 57 0.13 16.92 12.07
C MET A 57 0.39 15.72 12.99
N GLU A 58 1.63 15.22 13.04
CA GLU A 58 2.03 14.36 14.14
C GLU A 58 1.99 15.18 15.45
N GLU A 59 0.97 14.99 16.26
CA GLU A 59 0.95 15.48 17.62
C GLU A 59 1.92 14.64 18.47
N GLY A 60 3.14 15.14 18.63
CA GLY A 60 4.05 14.60 19.64
C GLY A 60 3.51 14.89 21.04
N GLU A 61 3.61 13.93 21.92
CA GLU A 61 3.15 13.97 23.33
C GLU A 61 3.65 15.20 24.10
N ASN A 62 4.69 15.88 23.64
CA ASN A 62 5.34 17.03 24.27
C ASN A 62 5.18 18.37 23.52
N LYS A 63 4.38 18.46 22.49
CA LYS A 63 4.05 19.70 21.74
C LYS A 63 5.25 20.55 21.26
N PHE A 64 6.47 20.08 21.38
CA PHE A 64 7.68 20.75 20.94
C PHE A 64 8.21 20.09 19.66
N GLY A 65 8.07 20.78 18.53
CA GLY A 65 8.67 20.37 17.25
C GLY A 65 7.76 19.55 16.36
N THR A 66 6.47 19.66 16.49
CA THR A 66 5.50 19.16 15.52
C THR A 66 5.63 19.98 14.24
N ALA A 67 6.28 19.42 13.22
CA ALA A 67 6.22 19.97 11.89
C ALA A 67 5.12 19.19 11.13
N PRO A 68 4.21 19.90 10.45
CA PRO A 68 3.20 19.23 9.64
C PRO A 68 3.88 18.37 8.57
N THR A 69 3.35 17.19 8.36
CA THR A 69 3.73 16.36 7.22
C THR A 69 3.32 17.09 5.95
N TYR A 70 4.19 17.14 4.93
CA TYR A 70 3.83 17.73 3.65
C TYR A 70 2.60 17.02 3.08
N ASP A 71 1.63 17.79 2.63
CA ASP A 71 0.43 17.31 1.97
C ASP A 71 0.81 16.53 0.71
N ALA A 72 0.51 15.24 0.72
CA ALA A 72 0.84 14.35 -0.39
C ALA A 72 -0.10 13.15 -0.42
N TYR A 73 -0.15 12.48 -1.55
CA TYR A 73 -0.76 11.15 -1.67
C TYR A 73 0.24 10.09 -1.20
N PHE A 74 -0.24 9.02 -0.58
CA PHE A 74 0.63 7.90 -0.21
C PHE A 74 0.56 6.81 -1.27
N CYS A 75 1.75 6.39 -1.73
CA CYS A 75 1.90 5.28 -2.66
C CYS A 75 2.49 4.08 -1.93
N TYR A 76 1.71 3.03 -1.77
CA TYR A 76 2.18 1.75 -1.23
C TYR A 76 2.75 0.90 -2.34
N THR A 77 4.03 0.60 -2.27
CA THR A 77 4.76 -0.18 -3.28
C THR A 77 5.48 -1.38 -2.68
N HIS A 78 5.77 -2.38 -3.50
CA HIS A 78 6.57 -3.52 -3.06
C HIS A 78 8.06 -3.17 -2.99
N THR A 79 8.80 -3.79 -2.06
CA THR A 79 10.24 -3.55 -1.87
C THR A 79 11.07 -3.81 -3.13
N ASN A 80 10.65 -4.73 -4.01
CA ASN A 80 11.33 -5.01 -5.26
C ASN A 80 11.30 -3.84 -6.26
N MET A 81 10.38 -2.89 -6.10
CA MET A 81 10.27 -1.69 -6.94
C MET A 81 11.27 -0.59 -6.56
N ILE A 82 11.94 -0.70 -5.41
CA ILE A 82 12.89 0.33 -4.92
C ILE A 82 13.96 0.68 -5.95
N PRO A 83 14.64 -0.28 -6.61
CA PRO A 83 15.67 0.05 -7.61
C PRO A 83 15.11 0.90 -8.76
N ASN A 84 13.95 0.53 -9.30
CA ASN A 84 13.33 1.26 -10.42
C ASN A 84 12.95 2.68 -10.02
N LEU A 85 12.37 2.86 -8.84
CA LEU A 85 12.00 4.18 -8.32
C LEU A 85 13.23 5.05 -8.04
N THR A 86 14.29 4.47 -7.47
CA THR A 86 15.50 5.22 -7.10
C THR A 86 16.30 5.69 -8.33
N THR A 87 16.26 4.93 -9.41
CA THR A 87 16.94 5.29 -10.68
C THR A 87 16.13 6.24 -11.55
N MET A 88 14.85 6.44 -11.22
CA MET A 88 13.96 7.30 -11.99
C MET A 88 14.38 8.79 -11.90
N PRO A 89 14.46 9.50 -13.04
CA PRO A 89 14.80 10.92 -13.02
C PRO A 89 13.76 11.76 -12.29
N GLY A 90 14.22 12.62 -11.38
CA GLY A 90 13.36 13.48 -10.58
C GLY A 90 12.86 12.87 -9.27
N PHE A 91 13.16 11.63 -8.99
CA PHE A 91 12.85 11.01 -7.70
C PHE A 91 13.74 11.58 -6.59
N ILE A 92 13.13 12.01 -5.48
CA ILE A 92 13.82 12.56 -4.33
C ILE A 92 13.86 11.51 -3.22
N PRO A 93 15.01 10.85 -2.99
CA PRO A 93 15.12 9.90 -1.89
C PRO A 93 15.01 10.60 -0.54
N LYS A 94 14.50 9.88 0.46
CA LYS A 94 14.26 10.43 1.81
C LYS A 94 15.49 11.08 2.45
N PHE A 95 16.70 10.64 2.11
CA PHE A 95 17.95 11.20 2.64
C PHE A 95 18.26 12.60 2.12
N ASN A 96 17.64 12.99 1.01
CA ASN A 96 17.80 14.33 0.41
C ASN A 96 16.73 15.33 0.84
N TYR A 97 15.87 14.95 1.78
CA TYR A 97 14.85 15.87 2.28
C TYR A 97 15.47 16.97 3.16
N PRO A 98 14.97 18.19 3.07
CA PRO A 98 15.47 19.31 3.87
C PRO A 98 15.29 19.07 5.38
N SER A 99 14.26 18.31 5.77
CA SER A 99 13.98 17.97 7.16
C SER A 99 13.72 16.49 7.30
N GLN A 100 14.42 15.84 8.22
CA GLN A 100 14.25 14.42 8.51
C GLN A 100 13.15 14.13 9.56
N ARG A 101 12.54 15.17 10.14
CA ARG A 101 11.55 15.04 11.22
C ARG A 101 10.23 14.44 10.75
N ASN A 102 9.88 14.66 9.47
CA ASN A 102 8.59 14.30 8.89
C ASN A 102 8.67 13.09 7.96
N VAL A 103 9.70 12.29 8.10
CA VAL A 103 9.92 11.10 7.29
C VAL A 103 9.21 9.91 7.92
N LEU A 104 8.31 9.29 7.18
CA LEU A 104 7.61 8.08 7.62
C LEU A 104 8.56 6.88 7.68
N ARG A 105 8.31 5.97 8.61
CA ARG A 105 9.22 4.84 8.90
C ARG A 105 9.55 3.98 7.68
N SER A 106 8.58 3.72 6.80
CA SER A 106 8.73 2.89 5.60
C SER A 106 8.91 3.70 4.32
N GLU A 107 9.12 5.01 4.44
CA GLU A 107 9.26 5.89 3.29
C GLU A 107 10.59 5.66 2.59
N ILE A 108 10.56 5.66 1.25
CA ILE A 108 11.73 5.57 0.39
C ILE A 108 12.10 6.96 -0.11
N GLY A 109 11.11 7.72 -0.53
CA GLY A 109 11.25 9.03 -1.14
C GLY A 109 9.94 9.55 -1.68
N SER A 110 10.02 10.63 -2.43
CA SER A 110 8.86 11.27 -3.06
C SER A 110 9.11 11.61 -4.52
N PHE A 111 8.03 11.64 -5.28
CA PHE A 111 8.02 12.12 -6.66
C PHE A 111 6.68 12.84 -6.91
N ALA A 112 6.74 14.03 -7.51
CA ALA A 112 5.57 14.89 -7.70
C ALA A 112 4.80 15.09 -6.37
N TYR A 113 3.53 14.71 -6.33
CA TYR A 113 2.66 14.81 -5.15
C TYR A 113 2.50 13.49 -4.40
N ALA A 114 3.31 12.47 -4.72
CA ALA A 114 3.22 11.15 -4.10
C ALA A 114 4.44 10.84 -3.24
N ARG A 115 4.21 10.30 -2.04
CA ARG A 115 5.23 9.75 -1.14
C ARG A 115 5.19 8.24 -1.21
N PHE A 116 6.32 7.62 -1.45
CA PHE A 116 6.44 6.18 -1.67
C PHE A 116 6.81 5.45 -0.39
N LEU A 117 5.94 4.54 0.00
CA LEU A 117 6.08 3.68 1.18
C LEU A 117 6.33 2.24 0.72
N ALA A 118 7.48 1.68 1.08
CA ALA A 118 7.81 0.31 0.72
C ALA A 118 7.34 -0.70 1.75
N THR A 119 6.75 -1.78 1.27
CA THR A 119 6.41 -2.93 2.08
C THR A 119 6.73 -4.24 1.35
N SER A 120 7.21 -5.23 2.08
CA SER A 120 7.43 -6.59 1.53
C SER A 120 6.12 -7.35 1.29
N ALA A 121 5.00 -6.87 1.87
CA ALA A 121 3.68 -7.43 1.69
C ALA A 121 2.88 -6.76 0.56
N GLY A 122 3.54 -5.99 -0.33
CA GLY A 122 2.89 -5.33 -1.47
C GLY A 122 2.15 -6.30 -2.38
N SER A 123 1.10 -5.81 -3.05
CA SER A 123 0.31 -6.63 -3.97
C SER A 123 1.09 -6.94 -5.25
N ILE A 124 1.16 -8.21 -5.60
CA ILE A 124 1.80 -8.72 -6.83
C ILE A 124 0.77 -9.54 -7.58
N THR A 125 0.64 -9.30 -8.88
CA THR A 125 -0.15 -10.14 -9.78
C THR A 125 0.84 -10.97 -10.62
N PRO A 126 0.94 -12.28 -10.38
CA PRO A 126 1.92 -13.11 -11.06
C PRO A 126 1.58 -13.29 -12.53
N ASN A 127 2.60 -13.37 -13.39
CA ASN A 127 2.49 -13.68 -14.83
C ASN A 127 1.51 -12.78 -15.60
N ALA A 128 1.34 -11.52 -15.21
CA ALA A 128 0.32 -10.64 -15.78
C ALA A 128 0.88 -9.64 -16.81
N SER A 129 2.15 -9.73 -17.16
CA SER A 129 2.78 -8.87 -18.15
C SER A 129 3.40 -9.65 -19.31
N VAL A 130 4.11 -8.95 -20.19
CA VAL A 130 4.84 -9.52 -21.32
C VAL A 130 5.83 -10.58 -20.84
N ASN A 131 5.95 -11.68 -21.57
CA ASN A 131 6.82 -12.81 -21.24
C ASN A 131 6.57 -13.45 -19.86
N GLY A 132 5.38 -13.29 -19.29
CA GLY A 132 5.06 -13.86 -17.99
C GLY A 132 5.75 -13.15 -16.82
N ALA A 133 6.11 -11.89 -16.98
CA ALA A 133 6.65 -11.09 -15.87
C ALA A 133 5.58 -10.77 -14.82
N ASP A 134 6.01 -10.68 -13.57
CA ASP A 134 5.14 -10.31 -12.45
C ASP A 134 4.82 -8.81 -12.50
N VAL A 135 3.56 -8.49 -12.24
CA VAL A 135 3.07 -7.12 -12.16
C VAL A 135 2.94 -6.69 -10.71
N TYR A 136 3.58 -5.59 -10.38
CA TYR A 136 3.51 -4.94 -9.07
C TYR A 136 2.44 -3.87 -9.07
N ASN A 137 1.53 -3.97 -8.11
CA ASN A 137 0.47 -3.00 -7.93
C ASN A 137 0.96 -1.90 -6.97
N ASN A 138 1.18 -0.71 -7.50
CA ASN A 138 1.54 0.46 -6.72
C ASN A 138 0.26 1.25 -6.42
N LEU A 139 -0.18 1.21 -5.17
CA LEU A 139 -1.47 1.76 -4.76
C LEU A 139 -1.29 3.20 -4.29
N ILE A 140 -1.76 4.16 -5.06
CA ILE A 140 -1.77 5.57 -4.69
C ILE A 140 -3.12 5.89 -4.04
N VAL A 141 -3.07 6.28 -2.78
CA VAL A 141 -4.25 6.52 -1.94
C VAL A 141 -4.34 7.97 -1.51
N ALA A 142 -5.54 8.51 -1.54
CA ALA A 142 -5.90 9.80 -0.98
C ALA A 142 -6.53 9.63 0.41
N LEU A 143 -6.76 10.72 1.11
CA LEU A 143 -7.46 10.72 2.38
C LEU A 143 -8.88 10.16 2.19
N GLU A 144 -9.33 9.31 3.13
CA GLU A 144 -10.66 8.68 3.12
C GLU A 144 -11.03 7.89 1.84
N SER A 145 -10.04 7.45 1.07
CA SER A 145 -10.28 6.65 -0.15
C SER A 145 -10.80 5.25 0.15
N TYR A 146 -10.44 4.68 1.29
CA TYR A 146 -10.89 3.36 1.74
C TYR A 146 -11.10 3.32 3.25
N ALA A 147 -11.86 2.35 3.70
CA ALA A 147 -12.06 2.07 5.12
C ALA A 147 -11.97 0.58 5.41
N ILE A 148 -11.60 0.28 6.64
CA ILE A 148 -11.63 -1.08 7.19
C ILE A 148 -12.70 -1.08 8.27
N VAL A 149 -13.71 -1.92 8.09
CA VAL A 149 -14.76 -2.12 9.09
C VAL A 149 -14.39 -3.33 9.92
N ASP A 150 -14.18 -3.11 11.20
CA ASP A 150 -13.99 -4.16 12.20
C ASP A 150 -15.25 -4.29 13.05
N GLN A 151 -15.65 -5.51 13.35
CA GLN A 151 -16.83 -5.77 14.16
C GLN A 151 -16.39 -5.99 15.61
N ASP A 152 -16.68 -5.01 16.46
CA ASP A 152 -16.22 -4.94 17.86
C ASP A 152 -16.57 -6.21 18.67
N PHE A 153 -17.73 -6.80 18.41
CA PHE A 153 -18.16 -8.03 19.09
C PHE A 153 -17.39 -9.29 18.65
N TYR A 154 -16.87 -9.30 17.41
CA TYR A 154 -16.06 -10.39 16.83
C TYR A 154 -14.63 -9.95 16.52
N GLY A 155 -14.14 -8.95 17.23
CA GLY A 155 -12.79 -8.44 17.07
C GLY A 155 -11.72 -9.54 17.15
N PRO A 156 -10.50 -9.24 16.73
CA PRO A 156 -9.44 -10.23 16.67
C PRO A 156 -9.20 -10.86 18.04
N SER A 157 -9.50 -12.15 18.16
CA SER A 157 -9.33 -12.89 19.41
C SER A 157 -8.52 -14.15 19.19
N PHE A 158 -7.61 -14.40 20.12
CA PHE A 158 -6.85 -15.62 20.23
C PHE A 158 -7.54 -16.54 21.24
N ILE A 159 -7.82 -17.77 20.82
CA ILE A 159 -8.46 -18.80 21.63
C ILE A 159 -7.47 -19.92 21.85
N TYR A 160 -7.12 -20.15 23.11
CA TYR A 160 -6.35 -21.29 23.53
C TYR A 160 -7.22 -22.24 24.35
N THR A 161 -7.31 -23.48 23.91
CA THR A 161 -7.96 -24.55 24.66
C THR A 161 -6.88 -25.45 25.24
N PRO A 162 -6.76 -25.51 26.58
CA PRO A 162 -5.79 -26.38 27.23
C PRO A 162 -6.08 -27.85 26.93
N PRO A 163 -5.14 -28.76 27.18
CA PRO A 163 -5.34 -30.19 26.97
C PRO A 163 -6.57 -30.67 27.75
N ILE A 164 -7.60 -31.09 27.01
CA ILE A 164 -8.82 -31.66 27.55
C ILE A 164 -8.79 -33.16 27.27
N TYR A 165 -9.37 -33.96 28.13
CA TYR A 165 -9.44 -35.41 28.04
C TYR A 165 -10.11 -35.92 26.74
N SER A 166 -9.39 -35.81 25.63
CA SER A 166 -9.76 -36.46 24.37
C SER A 166 -8.92 -37.72 24.14
N GLY A 167 -8.58 -38.42 25.21
CA GLY A 167 -7.78 -39.62 25.21
C GLY A 167 -7.11 -39.84 26.57
N PRO A 168 -6.61 -41.04 26.86
CA PRO A 168 -6.07 -41.41 28.19
C PRO A 168 -4.85 -40.58 28.64
N LEU A 169 -4.21 -39.83 27.72
CA LEU A 169 -3.01 -39.07 28.01
C LEU A 169 -3.20 -37.54 27.98
N ALA A 170 -4.38 -37.02 27.63
CA ALA A 170 -4.72 -35.59 27.59
C ALA A 170 -3.62 -34.71 26.93
N MET A 171 -3.04 -35.17 25.81
CA MET A 171 -1.86 -34.54 25.20
C MET A 171 -2.20 -33.47 24.15
N ASN A 172 -3.46 -33.33 23.75
CA ASN A 172 -3.86 -32.44 22.67
C ASN A 172 -4.34 -31.11 23.20
N SER A 173 -3.71 -30.02 22.79
CA SER A 173 -4.19 -28.65 22.96
C SER A 173 -4.48 -28.02 21.61
N THR A 174 -5.42 -27.11 21.54
CA THR A 174 -5.74 -26.39 20.30
C THR A 174 -5.56 -24.90 20.48
N CYS A 175 -4.95 -24.27 19.47
CA CYS A 175 -4.83 -22.84 19.35
C CYS A 175 -5.57 -22.38 18.10
N ALA A 176 -6.45 -21.41 18.26
CA ALA A 176 -7.21 -20.84 17.15
C ALA A 176 -7.25 -19.32 17.28
N TRP A 177 -7.52 -18.65 16.17
CA TRP A 177 -7.79 -17.22 16.15
C TRP A 177 -9.00 -16.95 15.26
N LYS A 178 -9.72 -15.90 15.54
CA LYS A 178 -10.82 -15.41 14.73
C LYS A 178 -10.73 -13.91 14.59
N THR A 179 -11.16 -13.41 13.44
CA THR A 179 -11.31 -11.99 13.16
C THR A 179 -12.51 -11.79 12.25
N ALA A 180 -13.18 -10.65 12.36
CA ALA A 180 -14.26 -10.27 11.48
C ALA A 180 -13.99 -8.85 10.99
N MET A 181 -13.29 -8.74 9.86
CA MET A 181 -12.98 -7.46 9.23
C MET A 181 -13.37 -7.49 7.76
N VAL A 182 -13.78 -6.34 7.24
CA VAL A 182 -14.09 -6.15 5.83
C VAL A 182 -13.46 -4.85 5.34
N PRO A 183 -12.43 -4.90 4.48
CA PRO A 183 -11.95 -3.72 3.79
C PRO A 183 -12.93 -3.31 2.69
N ARG A 184 -13.14 -2.02 2.49
CA ARG A 184 -13.99 -1.45 1.44
C ARG A 184 -13.39 -0.18 0.89
N ILE A 185 -13.44 -0.03 -0.43
CA ILE A 185 -13.15 1.22 -1.11
C ILE A 185 -14.38 2.12 -0.94
N LEU A 186 -14.17 3.33 -0.44
CA LEU A 186 -15.24 4.32 -0.26
C LEU A 186 -15.44 5.12 -1.55
N ASN A 187 -14.36 5.51 -2.20
CA ASN A 187 -14.40 6.23 -3.45
C ASN A 187 -13.32 5.71 -4.40
N ASP A 188 -13.74 5.04 -5.49
CA ASP A 188 -12.82 4.50 -6.50
C ASP A 188 -12.01 5.59 -7.22
N GLN A 189 -12.51 6.82 -7.31
CA GLN A 189 -11.78 7.92 -7.95
C GLN A 189 -10.66 8.48 -7.09
N TRP A 190 -10.69 8.24 -5.77
CA TRP A 190 -9.69 8.70 -4.80
C TRP A 190 -8.60 7.67 -4.50
N LEU A 191 -8.65 6.56 -5.20
CA LEU A 191 -7.66 5.49 -5.15
C LEU A 191 -7.22 5.19 -6.59
N CYS A 192 -5.91 5.11 -6.84
CA CYS A 192 -5.38 4.74 -8.14
C CYS A 192 -4.40 3.57 -8.00
N ASN A 193 -4.60 2.53 -8.79
CA ASN A 193 -3.68 1.40 -8.88
C ASN A 193 -2.78 1.56 -10.11
N LEU A 194 -1.51 1.84 -9.88
CA LEU A 194 -0.50 1.96 -10.92
C LEU A 194 0.23 0.62 -11.08
N ARG A 195 -0.05 -0.06 -12.17
CA ARG A 195 0.47 -1.40 -12.46
C ARG A 195 1.75 -1.32 -13.27
N SER A 196 2.83 -1.87 -12.73
CA SER A 196 4.14 -1.83 -13.39
C SER A 196 4.92 -3.13 -13.20
N THR A 197 5.90 -3.35 -14.05
CA THR A 197 6.88 -4.44 -13.91
C THR A 197 8.21 -3.89 -13.42
N ILE A 198 9.11 -4.79 -13.04
CA ILE A 198 10.48 -4.47 -12.68
C ILE A 198 11.35 -4.59 -13.94
N LEU A 199 12.36 -3.74 -14.04
CA LEU A 199 13.44 -3.91 -14.99
C LEU A 199 14.17 -5.23 -14.70
N VAL A 200 14.14 -6.14 -15.61
CA VAL A 200 14.88 -7.42 -15.52
C VAL A 200 16.19 -7.29 -16.28
#